data_d261331a8bf147bfcd6674e2727d68ed
#
_entry.id   d261331a8bf147bfcd6674e2727d68ed
#
_cell.length_a   1.000
_cell.length_b   1.000
_cell.length_c   1.000
_cell.angle_alpha   90.00
_cell.angle_beta   90.00
_cell.angle_gamma   90.00
#
_symmetry.space_group_name_H-M   'P 1'
#
loop_
_entity.id
_entity.type
_entity.pdbx_description
1 polymer ?
#
loop_
_entity_poly.entity_id
_entity_poly.type
_entity_poly.pdbx_seq_one_letter_code
_entity_poly.pdbx_strand_id
1 'polypeptide(L)'
;MDKKYTAKELDLLHAELYDILGETIRICRKHDIPYFVIGGTAIGALYDRAILPWDDDIDIGMARKDYNRFLEVAPRELGDSYFLSWIETDPHSPYYYAKVKKNNTLFVEEMFKNVPMHPGIFVDIFPFDRIPDNKLLRKLQYDAAGFLKCCLMGKEIWMWKHFGKCEIEHPTDRGAFSCF
;
A
#
# COMPACT_ATOMS: atom_id res chain seq x y z
N MET A 1 17.30 -19.05 -0.41
CA MET A 1 15.99 -18.46 -0.08
C MET A 1 16.20 -17.72 1.22
N ASP A 2 16.51 -16.44 1.12
CA ASP A 2 16.78 -15.64 2.31
C ASP A 2 15.48 -15.49 3.09
N LYS A 3 15.53 -15.87 4.36
CA LYS A 3 14.37 -15.83 5.25
C LYS A 3 14.16 -14.37 5.64
N LYS A 4 13.23 -13.71 4.97
CA LYS A 4 12.96 -12.28 5.12
C LYS A 4 12.53 -11.93 6.55
N TYR A 5 11.73 -12.79 7.20
CA TYR A 5 11.22 -12.60 8.57
C TYR A 5 11.28 -13.88 9.40
N THR A 6 11.40 -13.74 10.71
CA THR A 6 11.12 -14.81 11.67
C THR A 6 9.59 -14.92 11.88
N ALA A 7 9.11 -16.07 12.37
CA ALA A 7 7.69 -16.25 12.68
C ALA A 7 7.17 -15.19 13.66
N LYS A 8 7.97 -14.84 14.68
CA LYS A 8 7.61 -13.81 15.67
C LYS A 8 7.49 -12.41 15.05
N GLU A 9 8.37 -12.07 14.09
CA GLU A 9 8.29 -10.80 13.37
C GLU A 9 7.05 -10.75 12.48
N LEU A 10 6.69 -11.85 11.81
CA LEU A 10 5.45 -11.94 11.04
C LEU A 10 4.21 -11.82 11.92
N ASP A 11 4.16 -12.46 13.08
CA ASP A 11 3.04 -12.33 14.02
C ASP A 11 2.83 -10.87 14.45
N LEU A 12 3.91 -10.15 14.73
CA LEU A 12 3.86 -8.73 15.09
C LEU A 12 3.45 -7.86 13.90
N LEU A 13 3.99 -8.13 12.72
CA LEU A 13 3.60 -7.44 11.48
C LEU A 13 2.11 -7.66 11.18
N HIS A 14 1.62 -8.88 11.28
CA HIS A 14 0.20 -9.20 11.08
C HIS A 14 -0.71 -8.46 12.07
N ALA A 15 -0.30 -8.31 13.32
CA ALA A 15 -1.06 -7.52 14.30
C ALA A 15 -1.19 -6.05 13.86
N GLU A 16 -0.11 -5.45 13.36
CA GLU A 16 -0.12 -4.08 12.83
C GLU A 16 -0.97 -3.96 11.55
N LEU A 17 -0.86 -4.93 10.64
CA LEU A 17 -1.66 -4.97 9.42
C LEU A 17 -3.16 -5.08 9.72
N TYR A 18 -3.57 -5.90 10.71
CA TYR A 18 -4.97 -5.98 11.14
C TYR A 18 -5.46 -4.69 11.78
N ASP A 19 -4.62 -3.96 12.51
CA ASP A 19 -4.97 -2.67 13.08
C ASP A 19 -5.25 -1.63 11.97
N ILE A 20 -4.36 -1.53 10.98
CA ILE A 20 -4.54 -0.64 9.81
C ILE A 20 -5.78 -1.03 9.00
N LEU A 21 -5.98 -2.34 8.79
CA LEU A 21 -7.17 -2.87 8.11
C LEU A 21 -8.44 -2.50 8.87
N GLY A 22 -8.45 -2.63 10.20
CA GLY A 22 -9.57 -2.26 11.06
C GLY A 22 -9.98 -0.80 10.90
N GLU A 23 -9.01 0.11 10.89
CA GLU A 23 -9.25 1.53 10.66
C GLU A 23 -9.77 1.80 9.24
N THR A 24 -9.17 1.17 8.23
CA THR A 24 -9.63 1.27 6.84
C THR A 24 -11.08 0.80 6.69
N ILE A 25 -11.43 -0.34 7.28
CA ILE A 25 -12.79 -0.89 7.27
C ILE A 25 -13.76 0.02 8.03
N ARG A 26 -13.34 0.61 9.14
CA ARG A 26 -14.16 1.57 9.90
C ARG A 26 -14.61 2.73 9.02
N ILE A 27 -13.67 3.31 8.24
CA ILE A 27 -13.97 4.40 7.31
C ILE A 27 -14.91 3.92 6.21
N CYS A 28 -14.62 2.78 5.61
CA CYS A 28 -15.45 2.20 4.54
C CYS A 28 -16.89 1.99 5.01
N ARG A 29 -17.09 1.43 6.21
CA ARG A 29 -18.43 1.20 6.78
C ARG A 29 -19.15 2.51 7.10
N LYS A 30 -18.47 3.50 7.66
CA LYS A 30 -19.05 4.81 7.99
C LYS A 30 -19.59 5.55 6.78
N HIS A 31 -18.95 5.36 5.62
CA HIS A 31 -19.26 6.07 4.39
C HIS A 31 -19.91 5.19 3.30
N ASP A 32 -20.32 3.96 3.64
CA ASP A 32 -20.91 2.99 2.72
C ASP A 32 -20.06 2.78 1.46
N ILE A 33 -18.74 2.61 1.65
CA ILE A 33 -17.77 2.37 0.56
C ILE A 33 -17.54 0.86 0.42
N PRO A 34 -18.00 0.24 -0.67
CA PRO A 34 -17.72 -1.16 -0.95
C PRO A 34 -16.23 -1.42 -1.19
N TYR A 35 -15.75 -2.52 -0.64
CA TYR A 35 -14.39 -3.01 -0.85
C TYR A 35 -14.38 -4.54 -0.91
N PHE A 36 -13.30 -5.10 -1.42
CA PHE A 36 -13.06 -6.55 -1.45
C PHE A 36 -11.57 -6.82 -1.29
N VAL A 37 -11.23 -7.99 -0.79
CA VAL A 37 -9.83 -8.43 -0.68
C VAL A 37 -9.37 -9.06 -1.99
N ILE A 38 -8.08 -8.92 -2.32
CA ILE A 38 -7.48 -9.44 -3.56
C ILE A 38 -6.16 -10.18 -3.26
N GLY A 39 -5.54 -10.74 -4.28
CA GLY A 39 -4.20 -11.34 -4.17
C GLY A 39 -4.09 -12.42 -3.11
N GLY A 40 -2.97 -12.41 -2.38
CA GLY A 40 -2.68 -13.30 -1.25
C GLY A 40 -3.69 -13.16 -0.13
N THR A 41 -4.12 -11.94 0.15
CA THR A 41 -5.13 -11.62 1.16
C THR A 41 -6.47 -12.35 0.90
N ALA A 42 -6.91 -12.42 -0.36
CA ALA A 42 -8.14 -13.15 -0.72
C ALA A 42 -7.98 -14.66 -0.52
N ILE A 43 -6.81 -15.21 -0.82
CA ILE A 43 -6.49 -16.61 -0.61
C ILE A 43 -6.48 -16.92 0.89
N GLY A 44 -5.79 -16.14 1.71
CA GLY A 44 -5.75 -16.29 3.15
C GLY A 44 -7.12 -16.17 3.79
N ALA A 45 -7.92 -15.19 3.39
CA ALA A 45 -9.29 -15.01 3.89
C ALA A 45 -10.19 -16.21 3.59
N LEU A 46 -10.02 -16.83 2.40
CA LEU A 46 -10.86 -17.96 1.96
C LEU A 46 -10.46 -19.28 2.63
N TYR A 47 -9.17 -19.57 2.71
CA TYR A 47 -8.67 -20.88 3.16
C TYR A 47 -8.30 -20.89 4.65
N ASP A 48 -7.62 -19.86 5.15
CA ASP A 48 -7.09 -19.81 6.51
C ASP A 48 -7.91 -18.89 7.43
N ARG A 49 -8.80 -18.07 6.87
CA ARG A 49 -9.56 -17.03 7.57
C ARG A 49 -8.64 -16.02 8.28
N ALA A 50 -7.46 -15.83 7.74
CA ALA A 50 -6.39 -15.00 8.26
C ALA A 50 -5.47 -14.54 7.12
N ILE A 51 -4.48 -13.69 7.41
CA ILE A 51 -3.35 -13.45 6.52
C ILE A 51 -2.57 -14.77 6.39
N LEU A 52 -2.08 -15.08 5.18
CA LEU A 52 -1.23 -16.25 4.98
C LEU A 52 0.00 -16.19 5.89
N PRO A 53 0.42 -17.30 6.52
CA PRO A 53 1.49 -17.27 7.55
C PRO A 53 2.85 -16.75 7.08
N TRP A 54 3.06 -16.63 5.76
CA TRP A 54 4.29 -16.12 5.14
C TRP A 54 4.11 -14.80 4.42
N ASP A 55 2.89 -14.26 4.40
CA ASP A 55 2.55 -13.01 3.72
C ASP A 55 2.88 -11.79 4.59
N ASP A 56 3.33 -10.71 3.98
CA ASP A 56 3.78 -9.51 4.69
C ASP A 56 2.98 -8.25 4.33
N ASP A 57 1.83 -8.42 3.64
CA ASP A 57 0.95 -7.33 3.22
C ASP A 57 -0.54 -7.71 3.27
N ILE A 58 -1.39 -6.69 3.11
CA ILE A 58 -2.83 -6.83 2.91
C ILE A 58 -3.23 -5.97 1.71
N ASP A 59 -3.93 -6.62 0.77
CA ASP A 59 -4.41 -6.01 -0.46
C ASP A 59 -5.93 -5.85 -0.47
N ILE A 60 -6.41 -4.62 -0.67
CA ILE A 60 -7.83 -4.29 -0.82
C ILE A 60 -8.08 -3.73 -2.21
N GLY A 61 -9.14 -4.20 -2.86
CA GLY A 61 -9.66 -3.64 -4.11
C GLY A 61 -10.90 -2.80 -3.88
N MET A 62 -11.02 -1.71 -4.61
CA MET A 62 -12.23 -0.89 -4.68
C MET A 62 -12.54 -0.56 -6.14
N ALA A 63 -13.83 -0.54 -6.53
CA ALA A 63 -14.20 0.01 -7.83
C ALA A 63 -13.78 1.49 -7.90
N ARG A 64 -13.40 1.99 -9.08
CA ARG A 64 -12.86 3.35 -9.27
C ARG A 64 -13.68 4.43 -8.57
N LYS A 65 -15.00 4.37 -8.64
CA LYS A 65 -15.89 5.33 -7.99
C LYS A 65 -15.73 5.31 -6.47
N ASP A 66 -15.67 4.12 -5.89
CA ASP A 66 -15.57 3.91 -4.45
C ASP A 66 -14.17 4.24 -3.94
N TYR A 67 -13.14 3.92 -4.72
CA TYR A 67 -11.76 4.33 -4.48
C TYR A 67 -11.61 5.86 -4.42
N ASN A 68 -12.16 6.58 -5.40
CA ASN A 68 -12.11 8.05 -5.40
C ASN A 68 -12.84 8.63 -4.18
N ARG A 69 -14.01 8.06 -3.80
CA ARG A 69 -14.71 8.47 -2.58
C ARG A 69 -13.91 8.18 -1.31
N PHE A 70 -13.20 7.05 -1.27
CA PHE A 70 -12.30 6.75 -0.16
C PHE A 70 -11.19 7.79 -0.04
N LEU A 71 -10.52 8.16 -1.14
CA LEU A 71 -9.47 9.19 -1.14
C LEU A 71 -9.98 10.57 -0.67
N GLU A 72 -11.24 10.89 -0.95
CA GLU A 72 -11.85 12.16 -0.54
C GLU A 72 -12.13 12.20 0.98
N VAL A 73 -12.62 11.10 1.56
CA VAL A 73 -13.05 11.07 2.96
C VAL A 73 -11.95 10.65 3.93
N ALA A 74 -11.07 9.73 3.53
CA ALA A 74 -10.06 9.15 4.41
C ALA A 74 -9.13 10.17 5.07
N PRO A 75 -8.65 11.25 4.42
CA PRO A 75 -7.78 12.24 5.05
C PRO A 75 -8.40 12.95 6.27
N ARG A 76 -9.73 13.00 6.35
CA ARG A 76 -10.47 13.64 7.45
C ARG A 76 -10.95 12.65 8.50
N GLU A 77 -10.93 11.36 8.16
CA GLU A 77 -11.48 10.29 8.99
C GLU A 77 -10.41 9.45 9.67
N LEU A 78 -9.22 9.38 9.08
CA LEU A 78 -8.09 8.65 9.67
C LEU A 78 -7.69 9.29 11.00
N GLY A 79 -7.51 8.45 12.02
CA GLY A 79 -6.91 8.89 13.28
C GLY A 79 -5.44 9.30 13.12
N ASP A 80 -4.94 10.05 14.11
CA ASP A 80 -3.56 10.60 14.11
C ASP A 80 -2.46 9.52 14.01
N SER A 81 -2.81 8.27 14.27
CA SER A 81 -1.89 7.12 14.15
C SER A 81 -1.70 6.63 12.72
N TYR A 82 -2.43 7.18 11.77
CA TYR A 82 -2.43 6.70 10.39
C TYR A 82 -2.17 7.82 9.39
N PHE A 83 -1.69 7.44 8.21
CA PHE A 83 -1.40 8.35 7.11
C PHE A 83 -1.90 7.75 5.78
N LEU A 84 -2.65 8.53 5.00
CA LEU A 84 -3.02 8.14 3.64
C LEU A 84 -1.91 8.56 2.69
N SER A 85 -1.15 7.60 2.19
CA SER A 85 -0.10 7.80 1.18
C SER A 85 -0.68 7.59 -0.21
N TRP A 86 -0.70 8.64 -1.02
CA TRP A 86 -1.03 8.61 -2.44
C TRP A 86 -0.43 9.84 -3.12
N ILE A 87 -0.57 10.00 -4.42
CA ILE A 87 0.18 11.00 -5.20
C ILE A 87 0.04 12.45 -4.71
N GLU A 88 -1.07 12.83 -4.05
CA GLU A 88 -1.26 14.19 -3.53
C GLU A 88 -0.67 14.40 -2.14
N THR A 89 -0.65 13.37 -1.30
CA THR A 89 -0.20 13.45 0.09
C THR A 89 1.24 12.98 0.28
N ASP A 90 1.71 12.13 -0.64
CA ASP A 90 3.06 11.56 -0.63
C ASP A 90 3.64 11.61 -2.07
N PRO A 91 3.99 12.80 -2.56
CA PRO A 91 4.27 13.05 -3.98
C PRO A 91 5.51 12.32 -4.52
N HIS A 92 6.37 11.79 -3.65
CA HIS A 92 7.50 10.96 -4.04
C HIS A 92 7.19 9.47 -4.01
N SER A 93 6.01 9.08 -3.54
CA SER A 93 5.58 7.69 -3.56
C SER A 93 5.49 7.18 -5.01
N PRO A 94 6.19 6.10 -5.38
CA PRO A 94 6.20 5.58 -6.73
C PRO A 94 4.95 4.76 -7.07
N TYR A 95 4.06 4.59 -6.10
CA TYR A 95 2.87 3.79 -6.27
C TYR A 95 1.75 4.57 -6.97
N TYR A 96 1.07 3.91 -7.92
CA TYR A 96 -0.08 4.46 -8.67
C TYR A 96 -1.43 4.16 -7.97
N TYR A 97 -1.37 3.67 -6.74
CA TYR A 97 -2.50 3.35 -5.88
C TYR A 97 -2.24 3.88 -4.47
N ALA A 98 -3.28 3.93 -3.65
CA ALA A 98 -3.16 4.45 -2.30
C ALA A 98 -2.71 3.37 -1.31
N LYS A 99 -2.05 3.82 -0.23
CA LYS A 99 -1.72 3.00 0.94
C LYS A 99 -2.21 3.71 2.19
N VAL A 100 -2.86 3.00 3.09
CA VAL A 100 -3.04 3.48 4.47
C VAL A 100 -1.85 2.98 5.27
N LYS A 101 -1.06 3.90 5.79
CA LYS A 101 0.18 3.62 6.51
C LYS A 101 0.04 3.93 8.00
N LYS A 102 0.76 3.20 8.84
CA LYS A 102 0.80 3.46 10.28
C LYS A 102 1.98 4.35 10.64
N ASN A 103 1.69 5.46 11.32
CA ASN A 103 2.70 6.39 11.82
C ASN A 103 3.58 5.71 12.88
N ASN A 104 4.83 6.16 13.01
CA ASN A 104 5.81 5.63 13.96
C ASN A 104 6.14 4.14 13.79
N THR A 105 5.90 3.59 12.60
CA THR A 105 6.39 2.26 12.19
C THR A 105 7.33 2.37 11.01
N LEU A 106 8.13 1.34 10.75
CA LEU A 106 9.09 1.32 9.66
C LEU A 106 8.94 0.04 8.84
N PHE A 107 8.61 0.19 7.57
CA PHE A 107 8.59 -0.87 6.57
C PHE A 107 9.13 -0.30 5.25
N VAL A 108 10.37 -0.62 4.92
CA VAL A 108 11.06 -0.09 3.74
C VAL A 108 11.38 -1.22 2.78
N GLU A 109 10.79 -1.16 1.60
CA GLU A 109 11.14 -2.08 0.52
C GLU A 109 12.50 -1.70 -0.08
N GLU A 110 13.38 -2.68 -0.27
CA GLU A 110 14.78 -2.48 -0.71
C GLU A 110 14.89 -1.63 -1.98
N MET A 111 13.96 -1.80 -2.92
CA MET A 111 13.99 -1.02 -4.16
C MET A 111 13.65 0.46 -3.98
N PHE A 112 13.01 0.82 -2.88
CA PHE A 112 12.57 2.19 -2.55
C PHE A 112 13.29 2.80 -1.36
N LYS A 113 14.34 2.17 -0.85
CA LYS A 113 15.07 2.62 0.34
C LYS A 113 15.61 4.05 0.29
N ASN A 114 15.81 4.59 -0.92
CA ASN A 114 16.28 5.96 -1.13
C ASN A 114 15.16 6.94 -1.48
N VAL A 115 13.91 6.48 -1.59
CA VAL A 115 12.76 7.33 -1.95
C VAL A 115 12.21 7.98 -0.68
N PRO A 116 12.12 9.32 -0.60
CA PRO A 116 11.66 10.03 0.61
C PRO A 116 10.13 10.00 0.71
N MET A 117 9.57 8.81 0.80
CA MET A 117 8.14 8.57 1.05
C MET A 117 7.91 8.13 2.49
N HIS A 118 6.68 8.21 2.95
CA HIS A 118 6.31 7.76 4.30
C HIS A 118 6.66 6.27 4.50
N PRO A 119 7.48 5.93 5.51
CA PRO A 119 8.06 4.58 5.63
C PRO A 119 7.22 3.58 6.44
N GLY A 120 5.99 3.94 6.84
CA GLY A 120 5.17 3.13 7.75
C GLY A 120 4.68 1.81 7.15
N ILE A 121 4.41 0.81 8.03
CA ILE A 121 3.66 -0.41 7.70
C ILE A 121 2.33 0.00 7.06
N PHE A 122 1.84 -0.76 6.09
CA PHE A 122 0.74 -0.33 5.23
C PHE A 122 -0.25 -1.43 4.84
N VAL A 123 -1.43 -1.00 4.46
CA VAL A 123 -2.43 -1.77 3.71
C VAL A 123 -2.58 -1.12 2.34
N ASP A 124 -2.53 -1.92 1.29
CA ASP A 124 -2.64 -1.49 -0.09
C ASP A 124 -4.10 -1.37 -0.55
N ILE A 125 -4.43 -0.27 -1.24
CA ILE A 125 -5.77 0.00 -1.74
C ILE A 125 -5.72 0.22 -3.24
N PHE A 126 -6.16 -0.78 -4.00
CA PHE A 126 -6.10 -0.80 -5.46
C PHE A 126 -7.39 -0.31 -6.09
N PRO A 127 -7.30 0.65 -7.04
CA PRO A 127 -8.44 1.01 -7.87
C PRO A 127 -8.71 -0.03 -8.94
N PHE A 128 -9.96 -0.42 -9.10
CA PHE A 128 -10.43 -1.29 -10.17
C PHE A 128 -11.23 -0.50 -11.20
N ASP A 129 -10.68 -0.42 -12.38
CA ASP A 129 -11.27 0.29 -13.51
C ASP A 129 -12.08 -0.63 -14.40
N ARG A 130 -13.11 -0.06 -15.04
CA ARG A 130 -13.89 -0.79 -16.04
C ARG A 130 -13.05 -1.07 -17.27
N ILE A 131 -13.09 -2.31 -17.72
CA ILE A 131 -12.40 -2.77 -18.93
C ILE A 131 -13.38 -2.68 -20.11
N PRO A 132 -13.00 -2.10 -21.28
CA PRO A 132 -13.83 -2.08 -22.47
C PRO A 132 -14.15 -3.48 -23.00
N ASP A 133 -15.36 -3.68 -23.49
CA ASP A 133 -15.76 -4.94 -24.13
C ASP A 133 -15.05 -5.15 -25.48
N ASN A 134 -14.76 -4.07 -26.20
CA ASN A 134 -14.00 -4.11 -27.44
C ASN A 134 -12.56 -4.54 -27.20
N LYS A 135 -12.13 -5.63 -27.85
CA LYS A 135 -10.79 -6.23 -27.66
C LYS A 135 -9.63 -5.28 -27.99
N LEU A 136 -9.79 -4.43 -29.02
CA LEU A 136 -8.75 -3.48 -29.43
C LEU A 136 -8.60 -2.36 -28.40
N LEU A 137 -9.72 -1.78 -27.96
CA LEU A 137 -9.72 -0.74 -26.91
C LEU A 137 -9.17 -1.28 -25.59
N ARG A 138 -9.52 -2.52 -25.22
CA ARG A 138 -8.97 -3.22 -24.04
C ARG A 138 -7.46 -3.35 -24.11
N LYS A 139 -6.94 -3.80 -25.26
CA LYS A 139 -5.50 -3.92 -25.46
C LYS A 139 -4.82 -2.55 -25.38
N LEU A 140 -5.38 -1.53 -25.99
CA LEU A 140 -4.83 -0.17 -25.95
C LEU A 140 -4.80 0.37 -24.51
N GLN A 141 -5.89 0.20 -23.74
CA GLN A 141 -5.96 0.59 -22.34
C GLN A 141 -4.89 -0.14 -21.52
N TYR A 142 -4.73 -1.45 -21.70
CA TYR A 142 -3.73 -2.24 -21.00
C TYR A 142 -2.30 -1.79 -21.30
N ASP A 143 -1.98 -1.60 -22.58
CA ASP A 143 -0.66 -1.18 -23.04
C ASP A 143 -0.33 0.24 -22.52
N ALA A 144 -1.31 1.17 -22.59
CA ALA A 144 -1.15 2.54 -22.09
C ALA A 144 -0.97 2.58 -20.56
N ALA A 145 -1.77 1.84 -19.82
CA ALA A 145 -1.65 1.75 -18.36
C ALA A 145 -0.30 1.15 -17.93
N GLY A 146 0.14 0.09 -18.62
CA GLY A 146 1.45 -0.53 -18.38
C GLY A 146 2.61 0.43 -18.63
N PHE A 147 2.56 1.18 -19.75
CA PHE A 147 3.57 2.18 -20.08
C PHE A 147 3.63 3.31 -19.04
N LEU A 148 2.47 3.88 -18.66
CA LEU A 148 2.41 4.95 -17.66
C LEU A 148 2.90 4.49 -16.29
N LYS A 149 2.54 3.26 -15.87
CA LYS A 149 3.07 2.65 -14.64
C LYS A 149 4.60 2.57 -14.66
N CYS A 150 5.18 2.05 -15.74
CA CYS A 150 6.63 1.95 -15.88
C CYS A 150 7.31 3.33 -15.86
N CYS A 151 6.72 4.34 -16.49
CA CYS A 151 7.24 5.71 -16.47
C CYS A 151 7.21 6.29 -15.06
N LEU A 152 6.12 6.12 -14.32
CA LEU A 152 5.96 6.65 -12.97
C LEU A 152 6.97 6.03 -12.01
N MET A 153 6.98 4.71 -11.90
CA MET A 153 7.88 3.98 -11.01
C MET A 153 9.35 4.16 -11.39
N GLY A 154 9.66 4.08 -12.69
CA GLY A 154 11.02 4.22 -13.19
C GLY A 154 11.61 5.60 -12.94
N LYS A 155 10.80 6.66 -13.07
CA LYS A 155 11.22 8.04 -12.78
C LYS A 155 11.66 8.19 -11.32
N GLU A 156 10.82 7.77 -10.36
CA GLU A 156 11.12 7.93 -8.94
C GLU A 156 12.34 7.09 -8.53
N ILE A 157 12.39 5.80 -8.89
CA ILE A 157 13.52 4.93 -8.57
C ILE A 157 14.83 5.48 -9.16
N TRP A 158 14.81 5.89 -10.44
CA TRP A 158 16.00 6.40 -11.12
C TRP A 158 16.47 7.72 -10.51
N MET A 159 15.56 8.64 -10.26
CA MET A 159 15.86 9.96 -9.70
C MET A 159 16.51 9.84 -8.31
N TRP A 160 15.89 9.08 -7.41
CA TRP A 160 16.39 8.95 -6.05
C TRP A 160 17.64 8.09 -5.93
N LYS A 161 17.82 7.11 -6.81
CA LYS A 161 19.06 6.33 -6.87
C LYS A 161 20.27 7.17 -7.28
N HIS A 162 20.09 8.17 -8.16
CA HIS A 162 21.20 8.91 -8.75
C HIS A 162 21.40 10.31 -8.12
N PHE A 163 20.36 10.93 -7.65
CA PHE A 163 20.38 12.31 -7.14
C PHE A 163 19.89 12.47 -5.69
N GLY A 164 19.24 11.46 -5.15
CA GLY A 164 18.68 11.53 -3.80
C GLY A 164 19.78 11.35 -2.73
N LYS A 165 19.88 12.33 -1.83
CA LYS A 165 20.52 12.17 -0.52
C LYS A 165 19.39 12.10 0.50
N CYS A 166 18.74 10.95 0.64
CA CYS A 166 17.75 10.75 1.68
C CYS A 166 18.44 10.10 2.87
N GLU A 167 18.71 10.86 3.91
CA GLU A 167 18.91 10.34 5.25
C GLU A 167 17.50 10.09 5.80
N ILE A 168 17.03 8.85 5.72
CA ILE A 168 15.86 8.45 6.51
C ILE A 168 16.31 8.53 7.95
N GLU A 169 15.87 9.55 8.69
CA GLU A 169 16.04 9.61 10.14
C GLU A 169 15.34 8.39 10.74
N HIS A 170 16.12 7.41 11.11
CA HIS A 170 15.62 6.28 11.90
C HIS A 170 15.12 6.82 13.23
N PRO A 171 13.87 6.59 13.60
CA PRO A 171 13.42 6.87 14.95
C PRO A 171 14.20 5.95 15.91
N THR A 172 15.29 6.50 16.45
CA THR A 172 16.03 5.85 17.54
C THR A 172 15.13 5.84 18.77
N ASP A 173 14.88 4.67 19.31
CA ASP A 173 14.41 4.38 20.67
C ASP A 173 12.96 4.02 20.96
N ARG A 174 12.10 3.63 20.04
CA ARG A 174 10.89 2.93 20.47
C ARG A 174 10.36 1.95 19.41
N GLY A 175 10.83 0.69 19.50
CA GLY A 175 10.07 -0.45 18.93
C GLY A 175 9.79 -0.44 17.43
N ALA A 176 10.59 0.25 16.64
CA ALA A 176 10.45 0.25 15.20
C ALA A 176 10.91 -1.10 14.64
N PHE A 177 10.03 -1.76 13.89
CA PHE A 177 10.42 -2.89 13.06
C PHE A 177 11.29 -2.36 11.92
N SER A 178 12.56 -2.70 11.93
CA SER A 178 13.45 -2.49 10.79
C SER A 178 13.46 -3.76 9.97
N CYS A 179 12.85 -3.70 8.78
CA CYS A 179 12.97 -4.75 7.78
C CYS A 179 14.05 -4.33 6.78
N PHE A 180 15.18 -5.02 6.79
CA PHE A 180 16.24 -4.94 5.80
C PHE A 180 16.10 -6.02 4.75
#